data_a3d8affb9afc44b81dfb966b58d8cf76
#
_entry.id   a3d8affb9afc44b81dfb966b58d8cf76
#
_cell.length_a   1.000
_cell.length_b   1.000
_cell.length_c   1.000
_cell.angle_alpha   90.00
_cell.angle_beta   90.00
_cell.angle_gamma   90.00
#
_symmetry.space_group_name_H-M   'P 1'
#
loop_
_entity.id
_entity.type
_entity.pdbx_description
1 polymer ?
#
loop_
_entity_poly.entity_id
_entity_poly.type
_entity_poly.pdbx_seq_one_letter_code
_entity_poly.pdbx_strand_id
1 'polypeptide(L)'
;MKSARDEQGRPIHVLGYDFDPEAVHLRRLCHKTLLQQQERSIWQIEQLRRAGYPITVEEVIERLGHSMWIYKQHIMDVLTEKGIAESLHGDFYRKTFKNGGICERAILFPSVREAIEAIHADHGLAVLAHPGLLAASNRSGNGRI
;
A
#
# COMPACT_ATOMS: atom_id res chain seq x y z
N MET A 1 2.65 11.22 2.43
CA MET A 1 3.18 10.15 3.33
C MET A 1 3.53 8.94 2.49
N LYS A 2 4.68 8.36 2.68
CA LYS A 2 5.14 7.16 1.97
C LYS A 2 5.44 6.05 2.97
N SER A 3 4.92 4.86 2.68
CA SER A 3 5.31 3.66 3.42
C SER A 3 6.70 3.23 2.97
N ALA A 4 7.58 2.98 3.93
CA ALA A 4 8.92 2.46 3.76
C ALA A 4 9.13 1.27 4.71
N ARG A 5 10.25 0.58 4.59
CA ARG A 5 10.62 -0.53 5.46
C ARG A 5 11.94 -0.22 6.17
N ASP A 6 12.01 -0.52 7.46
CA ASP A 6 13.28 -0.53 8.17
C ASP A 6 14.09 -1.80 7.88
N GLU A 7 15.27 -1.91 8.46
CA GLU A 7 16.16 -3.09 8.30
C GLU A 7 15.55 -4.40 8.80
N GLN A 8 14.56 -4.32 9.69
CA GLN A 8 13.78 -5.46 10.19
C GLN A 8 12.51 -5.72 9.39
N GLY A 9 12.28 -5.00 8.28
CA GLY A 9 11.11 -5.13 7.42
C GLY A 9 9.82 -4.52 7.98
N ARG A 10 9.88 -3.77 9.10
CA ARG A 10 8.70 -3.12 9.70
C ARG A 10 8.25 -1.91 8.87
N PRO A 11 6.95 -1.69 8.72
CA PRO A 11 6.45 -0.54 7.99
C PRO A 11 6.73 0.76 8.76
N ILE A 12 7.35 1.71 8.08
CA ILE A 12 7.63 3.05 8.60
C ILE A 12 7.06 4.07 7.64
N HIS A 13 6.45 5.12 8.18
CA HIS A 13 5.97 6.23 7.39
C HIS A 13 6.95 7.38 7.43
N VAL A 14 7.46 7.75 6.25
CA VAL A 14 8.32 8.93 6.06
C VAL A 14 7.51 10.01 5.38
N LEU A 15 7.52 11.21 5.93
CA LEU A 15 6.90 12.39 5.37
C LEU A 15 7.98 13.23 4.69
N GLY A 16 7.69 13.74 3.51
CA GLY A 16 8.52 14.74 2.83
C GLY A 16 7.82 16.09 2.83
N TYR A 17 8.55 17.13 3.14
CA TYR A 17 8.08 18.52 3.11
C TYR A 17 9.04 19.38 2.30
N ASP A 18 8.53 20.47 1.76
CA ASP A 18 9.30 21.56 1.14
C ASP A 18 10.29 21.08 0.05
N PHE A 19 9.93 20.03 -0.67
CA PHE A 19 10.73 19.52 -1.77
C PHE A 19 10.33 20.20 -3.09
N ASP A 20 11.24 20.15 -4.06
CA ASP A 20 11.03 20.75 -5.38
C ASP A 20 9.70 20.30 -6.01
N PRO A 21 8.94 21.19 -6.64
CA PRO A 21 7.67 20.87 -7.29
C PRO A 21 7.78 19.73 -8.32
N GLU A 22 8.91 19.63 -9.03
CA GLU A 22 9.17 18.54 -9.98
C GLU A 22 9.40 17.19 -9.30
N ALA A 23 10.00 17.17 -8.11
CA ALA A 23 10.23 15.98 -7.27
C ALA A 23 10.70 14.75 -8.07
N VAL A 24 11.73 14.91 -8.90
CA VAL A 24 12.18 13.90 -9.89
C VAL A 24 12.55 12.57 -9.22
N HIS A 25 13.28 12.63 -8.10
CA HIS A 25 13.74 11.45 -7.38
C HIS A 25 12.60 10.77 -6.63
N LEU A 26 11.75 11.55 -5.96
CA LEU A 26 10.55 11.04 -5.28
C LEU A 26 9.56 10.43 -6.28
N ARG A 27 9.32 11.08 -7.41
CA ARG A 27 8.44 10.53 -8.46
C ARG A 27 8.96 9.20 -8.97
N ARG A 28 10.26 9.08 -9.24
CA ARG A 28 10.90 7.82 -9.68
C ARG A 28 10.75 6.72 -8.63
N LEU A 29 11.02 7.03 -7.37
CA LEU A 29 10.89 6.08 -6.26
C LEU A 29 9.42 5.64 -6.07
N CYS A 30 8.47 6.57 -6.13
CA CYS A 30 7.05 6.30 -6.02
C CYS A 30 6.51 5.49 -7.19
N HIS A 31 6.96 5.79 -8.42
CA HIS A 31 6.49 5.11 -9.62
C HIS A 31 6.73 3.60 -9.57
N LYS A 32 7.89 3.16 -9.11
CA LYS A 32 8.20 1.72 -8.92
C LYS A 32 7.18 1.03 -8.00
N THR A 33 6.81 1.67 -6.90
CA THR A 33 5.81 1.13 -5.97
C THR A 33 4.40 1.13 -6.57
N LEU A 34 4.07 2.18 -7.34
CA LEU A 34 2.77 2.29 -8.02
C LEU A 34 2.59 1.23 -9.11
N LEU A 35 3.64 0.92 -9.87
CA LEU A 35 3.60 -0.18 -10.84
C LEU A 35 3.32 -1.52 -10.15
N GLN A 36 4.02 -1.84 -9.08
CA GLN A 36 3.78 -3.05 -8.30
C GLN A 36 2.36 -3.08 -7.72
N GLN A 37 1.85 -1.91 -7.27
CA GLN A 37 0.49 -1.78 -6.77
C GLN A 37 -0.54 -2.08 -7.87
N GLN A 38 -0.32 -1.58 -9.08
CA GLN A 38 -1.18 -1.83 -10.25
C GLN A 38 -1.20 -3.31 -10.62
N GLU A 39 -0.01 -3.91 -10.76
CA GLU A 39 0.12 -5.34 -11.05
C GLU A 39 -0.58 -6.21 -9.99
N ARG A 40 -0.38 -5.88 -8.71
CA ARG A 40 -1.05 -6.56 -7.61
C ARG A 40 -2.56 -6.44 -7.70
N SER A 41 -3.08 -5.25 -7.99
CA SER A 41 -4.52 -5.02 -8.07
C SER A 41 -5.17 -5.81 -9.22
N ILE A 42 -4.54 -5.82 -10.38
CA ILE A 42 -5.00 -6.65 -11.52
C ILE A 42 -4.97 -8.13 -11.16
N TRP A 43 -3.87 -8.60 -10.56
CA TRP A 43 -3.76 -9.98 -10.10
C TRP A 43 -4.85 -10.33 -9.07
N GLN A 44 -5.17 -9.44 -8.13
CA GLN A 44 -6.23 -9.63 -7.14
C GLN A 44 -7.61 -9.79 -7.80
N ILE A 45 -7.92 -8.97 -8.80
CA ILE A 45 -9.16 -9.10 -9.57
C ILE A 45 -9.22 -10.46 -10.27
N GLU A 46 -8.11 -10.91 -10.87
CA GLU A 46 -8.02 -12.23 -11.50
C GLU A 46 -8.20 -13.38 -10.50
N GLN A 47 -7.64 -13.30 -9.28
CA GLN A 47 -7.87 -14.30 -8.24
C GLN A 47 -9.34 -14.37 -7.84
N LEU A 48 -10.00 -13.23 -7.67
CA LEU A 48 -11.44 -13.17 -7.39
C LEU A 48 -12.25 -13.82 -8.51
N ARG A 49 -11.95 -13.49 -9.76
CA ARG A 49 -12.63 -14.05 -10.92
C ARG A 49 -12.45 -15.58 -11.00
N ARG A 50 -11.25 -16.08 -10.77
CA ARG A 50 -10.96 -17.53 -10.73
C ARG A 50 -11.69 -18.24 -9.60
N ALA A 51 -11.92 -17.57 -8.49
CA ALA A 51 -12.72 -18.07 -7.37
C ALA A 51 -14.25 -17.99 -7.61
N GLY A 52 -14.68 -17.53 -8.78
CA GLY A 52 -16.09 -17.46 -9.17
C GLY A 52 -16.82 -16.16 -8.81
N TYR A 53 -16.10 -15.15 -8.32
CA TYR A 53 -16.71 -13.84 -8.08
C TYR A 53 -16.91 -13.07 -9.38
N PRO A 54 -18.10 -12.46 -9.62
CA PRO A 54 -18.41 -11.75 -10.85
C PRO A 54 -17.81 -10.34 -10.81
N ILE A 55 -16.52 -10.22 -11.06
CA ILE A 55 -15.78 -8.96 -11.12
C ILE A 55 -14.83 -8.96 -12.32
N THR A 56 -14.68 -7.83 -12.99
CA THR A 56 -13.73 -7.63 -14.09
C THR A 56 -12.84 -6.43 -13.86
N VAL A 57 -11.72 -6.36 -14.57
CA VAL A 57 -10.81 -5.22 -14.51
C VAL A 57 -11.49 -3.96 -15.04
N GLU A 58 -12.28 -4.08 -16.09
CA GLU A 58 -13.02 -3.00 -16.73
C GLU A 58 -14.01 -2.33 -15.76
N GLU A 59 -14.80 -3.13 -15.03
CA GLU A 59 -15.72 -2.61 -14.00
C GLU A 59 -14.98 -1.82 -12.90
N VAL A 60 -13.79 -2.28 -12.51
CA VAL A 60 -12.97 -1.59 -11.50
C VAL A 60 -12.37 -0.30 -12.09
N ILE A 61 -11.97 -0.29 -13.37
CA ILE A 61 -11.47 0.90 -14.05
C ILE A 61 -12.55 1.99 -14.11
N GLU A 62 -13.80 1.65 -14.33
CA GLU A 62 -14.92 2.60 -14.32
C GLU A 62 -15.10 3.31 -12.98
N ARG A 63 -14.59 2.73 -11.87
CA ARG A 63 -14.63 3.31 -10.51
C ARG A 63 -13.44 4.19 -10.16
N LEU A 64 -12.45 4.31 -11.04
CA LEU A 64 -11.23 5.07 -10.75
C LEU A 64 -11.48 6.57 -10.54
N GLY A 65 -12.53 7.15 -11.14
CA GLY A 65 -12.77 8.59 -11.11
C GLY A 65 -11.55 9.33 -11.67
N HIS A 66 -10.91 10.13 -10.83
CA HIS A 66 -9.68 10.87 -11.20
C HIS A 66 -8.39 10.09 -10.94
N SER A 67 -8.46 8.87 -10.38
CA SER A 67 -7.28 8.05 -10.11
C SER A 67 -6.74 7.44 -11.40
N MET A 68 -5.42 7.45 -11.55
CA MET A 68 -4.73 6.74 -12.64
C MET A 68 -4.37 5.29 -12.26
N TRP A 69 -4.58 4.91 -11.00
CA TRP A 69 -4.13 3.64 -10.45
C TRP A 69 -5.27 2.92 -9.75
N ILE A 70 -5.31 1.60 -9.90
CA ILE A 70 -6.25 0.75 -9.18
C ILE A 70 -5.73 0.54 -7.76
N TYR A 71 -6.57 0.87 -6.79
CA TYR A 71 -6.34 0.58 -5.39
C TYR A 71 -7.39 -0.42 -4.89
N LYS A 72 -7.11 -1.03 -3.77
CA LYS A 72 -8.00 -1.99 -3.13
C LYS A 72 -9.43 -1.46 -2.90
N GLN A 73 -9.57 -0.17 -2.54
CA GLN A 73 -10.89 0.43 -2.37
C GLN A 73 -11.74 0.32 -3.64
N HIS A 74 -11.17 0.54 -4.83
CA HIS A 74 -11.94 0.44 -6.09
C HIS A 74 -12.45 -0.99 -6.34
N ILE A 75 -11.64 -2.00 -5.99
CA ILE A 75 -12.06 -3.42 -6.03
C ILE A 75 -13.18 -3.67 -5.04
N MET A 76 -13.03 -3.19 -3.79
CA MET A 76 -14.01 -3.38 -2.75
C MET A 76 -15.31 -2.63 -3.02
N ASP A 77 -15.25 -1.46 -3.66
CA ASP A 77 -16.45 -0.71 -4.06
C ASP A 77 -17.31 -1.53 -5.02
N VAL A 78 -16.72 -2.13 -6.05
CA VAL A 78 -17.44 -3.02 -6.98
C VAL A 78 -18.05 -4.23 -6.23
N LEU A 79 -17.28 -4.87 -5.35
CA LEU A 79 -17.75 -6.03 -4.60
C LEU A 79 -18.87 -5.68 -3.61
N THR A 80 -18.81 -4.51 -2.98
CA THR A 80 -19.83 -4.04 -2.05
C THR A 80 -21.10 -3.67 -2.79
N GLU A 81 -21.01 -3.00 -3.94
CA GLU A 81 -22.16 -2.67 -4.77
C GLU A 81 -22.89 -3.93 -5.27
N LYS A 82 -22.15 -4.98 -5.58
CA LYS A 82 -22.70 -6.29 -5.97
C LYS A 82 -23.22 -7.11 -4.78
N GLY A 83 -23.14 -6.60 -3.57
CA GLY A 83 -23.58 -7.31 -2.36
C GLY A 83 -22.70 -8.52 -1.97
N ILE A 84 -21.48 -8.61 -2.52
CA ILE A 84 -20.53 -9.69 -2.25
C ILE A 84 -19.74 -9.40 -0.97
N ALA A 85 -19.38 -8.15 -0.77
CA ALA A 85 -18.69 -7.68 0.44
C ALA A 85 -19.60 -6.78 1.25
N GLU A 86 -19.53 -6.88 2.58
CA GLU A 86 -20.33 -6.08 3.50
C GLU A 86 -19.84 -4.63 3.60
N SER A 87 -18.53 -4.43 3.47
CA SER A 87 -17.87 -3.15 3.57
C SER A 87 -16.41 -3.22 3.12
N LEU A 88 -15.77 -2.07 3.01
CA LEU A 88 -14.35 -1.95 2.64
C LEU A 88 -13.39 -2.73 3.56
N HIS A 89 -13.71 -2.90 4.83
CA HIS A 89 -12.88 -3.57 5.83
C HIS A 89 -13.63 -4.67 6.61
N GLY A 90 -14.70 -5.20 6.04
CA GLY A 90 -15.51 -6.26 6.62
C GLY A 90 -14.84 -7.64 6.64
N ASP A 91 -15.62 -8.66 6.97
CA ASP A 91 -15.13 -10.04 7.05
C ASP A 91 -14.66 -10.58 5.70
N PHE A 92 -15.39 -10.26 4.63
CA PHE A 92 -14.97 -10.61 3.28
C PHE A 92 -13.55 -10.12 2.99
N TYR A 93 -13.27 -8.84 3.28
CA TYR A 93 -11.94 -8.27 3.10
C TYR A 93 -10.87 -9.00 3.91
N ARG A 94 -11.14 -9.25 5.20
CA ARG A 94 -10.17 -9.93 6.08
C ARG A 94 -9.85 -11.35 5.62
N LYS A 95 -10.86 -12.12 5.19
CA LYS A 95 -10.69 -13.49 4.72
C LYS A 95 -10.04 -13.60 3.34
N THR A 96 -10.26 -12.60 2.47
CA THR A 96 -9.85 -12.66 1.07
C THR A 96 -8.52 -11.96 0.82
N PHE A 97 -8.29 -10.79 1.44
CA PHE A 97 -7.12 -9.95 1.19
C PHE A 97 -6.07 -9.98 2.31
N LYS A 98 -6.38 -10.66 3.41
CA LYS A 98 -5.51 -10.82 4.59
C LYS A 98 -5.53 -12.27 5.05
N ASN A 99 -4.72 -12.58 6.07
CA ASN A 99 -4.74 -13.85 6.78
C ASN A 99 -4.59 -15.09 5.87
N GLY A 100 -3.76 -15.02 4.86
CA GLY A 100 -3.57 -16.09 3.88
C GLY A 100 -4.66 -16.20 2.83
N GLY A 101 -5.51 -15.17 2.68
CA GLY A 101 -6.59 -15.15 1.69
C GLY A 101 -6.09 -15.14 0.25
N ILE A 102 -6.94 -15.54 -0.69
CA ILE A 102 -6.61 -15.72 -2.12
C ILE A 102 -6.07 -14.46 -2.82
N CYS A 103 -6.36 -13.28 -2.29
CA CYS A 103 -5.90 -11.99 -2.79
C CYS A 103 -4.74 -11.41 -1.97
N GLU A 104 -4.19 -12.15 -1.00
CA GLU A 104 -3.07 -11.66 -0.22
C GLU A 104 -1.78 -11.73 -1.04
N ARG A 105 -1.21 -10.57 -1.30
CA ARG A 105 0.09 -10.43 -1.99
C ARG A 105 0.78 -9.18 -1.50
N ALA A 106 2.00 -9.33 -1.03
CA ALA A 106 2.85 -8.22 -0.65
C ALA A 106 3.40 -7.49 -1.89
N ILE A 107 3.73 -6.21 -1.71
CA ILE A 107 4.55 -5.44 -2.64
C ILE A 107 5.81 -4.99 -1.90
N LEU A 108 6.86 -4.73 -2.66
CA LEU A 108 8.11 -4.21 -2.12
C LEU A 108 7.99 -2.70 -1.95
N PHE A 109 8.17 -2.25 -0.72
CA PHE A 109 8.30 -0.84 -0.41
C PHE A 109 9.78 -0.45 -0.37
N PRO A 110 10.13 0.81 -0.69
CA PRO A 110 11.49 1.29 -0.53
C PRO A 110 11.91 1.22 0.95
N SER A 111 13.21 1.14 1.18
CA SER A 111 13.78 1.31 2.51
C SER A 111 13.58 2.75 3.01
N VAL A 112 13.68 2.93 4.33
CA VAL A 112 13.66 4.27 4.95
C VAL A 112 14.79 5.13 4.38
N ARG A 113 15.98 4.54 4.19
CA ARG A 113 17.13 5.22 3.58
C ARG A 113 16.81 5.75 2.19
N GLU A 114 16.33 4.90 1.28
CA GLU A 114 15.96 5.32 -0.08
C GLU A 114 14.91 6.42 -0.09
N ALA A 115 13.94 6.36 0.84
CA ALA A 115 12.91 7.39 0.95
C ALA A 115 13.50 8.75 1.39
N ILE A 116 14.39 8.74 2.39
CA ILE A 116 15.07 9.95 2.88
C ILE A 116 16.01 10.53 1.81
N GLU A 117 16.82 9.68 1.16
CA GLU A 117 17.73 10.09 0.10
C GLU A 117 16.99 10.74 -1.07
N ALA A 118 15.84 10.18 -1.47
CA ALA A 118 15.02 10.77 -2.54
C ALA A 118 14.42 12.13 -2.14
N ILE A 119 13.96 12.28 -0.89
CA ILE A 119 13.45 13.56 -0.37
C ILE A 119 14.58 14.61 -0.37
N HIS A 120 15.75 14.27 0.13
CA HIS A 120 16.90 15.18 0.18
C HIS A 120 17.43 15.52 -1.22
N ALA A 121 17.44 14.56 -2.16
CA ALA A 121 17.83 14.80 -3.55
C ALA A 121 16.89 15.76 -4.29
N ASP A 122 15.64 15.84 -3.84
CA ASP A 122 14.64 16.83 -4.30
C ASP A 122 14.58 18.07 -3.37
N HIS A 123 15.66 18.33 -2.59
CA HIS A 123 15.84 19.45 -1.65
C HIS A 123 14.82 19.52 -0.51
N GLY A 124 14.11 18.43 -0.24
CA GLY A 124 13.07 18.37 0.78
C GLY A 124 13.58 18.03 2.19
N LEU A 125 12.68 18.20 3.16
CA LEU A 125 12.87 17.80 4.55
C LEU A 125 12.16 16.47 4.82
N ALA A 126 12.90 15.45 5.26
CA ALA A 126 12.35 14.16 5.65
C ALA A 126 11.98 14.13 7.14
N VAL A 127 10.76 13.70 7.44
CA VAL A 127 10.26 13.58 8.82
C VAL A 127 9.73 12.16 9.06
N LEU A 128 10.16 11.56 10.16
CA LEU A 128 9.66 10.26 10.59
C LEU A 128 8.30 10.42 11.27
N ALA A 129 7.27 9.79 10.72
CA ALA A 129 5.94 9.78 11.32
C ALA A 129 5.85 8.71 12.41
N HIS A 130 5.10 8.99 13.46
CA HIS A 130 4.77 8.05 14.55
C HIS A 130 5.99 7.41 15.24
N PRO A 131 7.05 8.16 15.62
CA PRO A 131 8.27 7.57 16.15
C PRO A 131 8.05 6.77 17.46
N GLY A 132 7.03 7.12 18.22
CA GLY A 132 6.66 6.40 19.46
C GLY A 132 6.24 4.95 19.24
N LEU A 133 5.67 4.62 18.09
CA LEU A 133 5.30 3.24 17.76
C LEU A 133 6.53 2.34 17.56
N LEU A 134 7.63 2.88 17.06
CA LEU A 134 8.90 2.18 16.91
C LEU A 134 9.56 1.86 18.26
N ALA A 135 9.50 2.80 19.19
CA ALA A 135 10.03 2.63 20.55
C ALA A 135 9.24 1.58 21.36
N ALA A 136 7.92 1.51 21.18
CA ALA A 136 7.06 0.54 21.85
C ALA A 136 7.35 -0.90 21.41
N SER A 137 7.63 -1.14 20.13
CA SER A 137 7.96 -2.47 19.60
C SER A 137 9.31 -3.02 20.09
N ASN A 138 10.26 -2.14 20.46
CA ASN A 138 11.55 -2.56 21.01
C ASN A 138 11.47 -2.95 22.51
N ARG A 139 10.42 -2.55 23.24
CA ARG A 139 10.24 -2.92 24.66
C ARG A 139 9.61 -4.29 24.85
N SER A 140 8.96 -4.86 23.83
CA SER A 140 8.33 -6.18 23.92
C SER A 140 9.32 -7.35 23.72
N GLY A 141 10.57 -7.08 23.37
CA GLY A 141 11.61 -8.08 23.09
C GLY A 141 12.54 -8.41 24.27
N ASN A 142 12.41 -7.74 25.42
CA ASN A 142 13.31 -7.97 26.57
C ASN A 142 12.52 -8.32 27.82
N GLY A 143 12.07 -9.54 27.91
CA GLY A 143 11.38 -10.06 29.08
C GLY A 143 11.24 -11.57 29.08
N ARG A 144 12.37 -12.28 29.08
CA ARG A 144 12.51 -13.59 29.80
C ARG A 144 13.99 -13.93 29.90
N ILE A 145 14.50 -13.77 31.09
CA ILE A 145 15.58 -14.57 31.64
C ILE A 145 14.94 -15.86 32.16
#